data_495da844f772e2efa6df1ba6f9813ca5
#
_entry.id   495da844f772e2efa6df1ba6f9813ca5
#
_cell.length_a   1.000
_cell.length_b   1.000
_cell.length_c   1.000
_cell.angle_alpha   90.00
_cell.angle_beta   90.00
_cell.angle_gamma   90.00
#
_symmetry.space_group_name_H-M   'P 1'
#
loop_
_entity.id
_entity.type
_entity.pdbx_description
1 polymer ?
#
loop_
_entity_poly.entity_id
_entity_poly.type
_entity_poly.pdbx_seq_one_letter_code
_entity_poly.pdbx_strand_id
1 'polypeptide(L)'
;MHPIHRHSERLNHWLLTKFEQNQPLYLVGHSLGGLVIRDFLHRYPTWQVPRVVTLGTPHNGSLSANRIVKILPTFIGQSYHHGLDGLTAPLPNTTSLGSIAGNLSAGLGRVVLPKNANENDGTVLLSETILPNQTDHIILPVSHTGMIFNNNVAKQVGYFLQHNHFFHD
;
A
#
# COMPACT_ATOMS: atom_id res chain seq x y z
N MET A 1 -17.13 -5.88 -7.38
CA MET A 1 -15.79 -5.23 -7.32
C MET A 1 -14.82 -6.10 -8.09
N HIS A 2 -13.84 -5.53 -8.77
CA HIS A 2 -12.95 -6.25 -9.66
C HIS A 2 -11.68 -6.74 -8.93
N PRO A 3 -11.05 -7.85 -9.34
CA PRO A 3 -9.77 -8.31 -8.79
C PRO A 3 -8.64 -7.29 -9.00
N ILE A 4 -7.54 -7.39 -8.23
CA ILE A 4 -6.43 -6.43 -8.23
C ILE A 4 -5.90 -6.16 -9.65
N HIS A 5 -5.74 -7.21 -10.47
CA HIS A 5 -5.25 -7.06 -11.83
C HIS A 5 -6.12 -6.13 -12.70
N ARG A 6 -7.43 -6.13 -12.50
CA ARG A 6 -8.32 -5.19 -13.22
C ARG A 6 -8.14 -3.74 -12.79
N HIS A 7 -7.79 -3.52 -11.52
CA HIS A 7 -7.43 -2.17 -11.07
C HIS A 7 -6.10 -1.72 -11.65
N SER A 8 -5.13 -2.62 -11.79
CA SER A 8 -3.86 -2.36 -12.45
C SER A 8 -4.05 -2.06 -13.94
N GLU A 9 -4.90 -2.81 -14.65
CA GLU A 9 -5.28 -2.54 -16.04
C GLU A 9 -5.91 -1.15 -16.19
N ARG A 10 -6.84 -0.79 -15.31
CA ARG A 10 -7.48 0.54 -15.34
C ARG A 10 -6.48 1.64 -15.05
N LEU A 11 -5.56 1.45 -14.10
CA LEU A 11 -4.49 2.39 -13.82
C LEU A 11 -3.61 2.58 -15.06
N ASN A 12 -3.17 1.48 -15.69
CA ASN A 12 -2.38 1.53 -16.92
C ASN A 12 -3.11 2.29 -18.04
N HIS A 13 -4.37 1.94 -18.29
CA HIS A 13 -5.15 2.62 -19.31
C HIS A 13 -5.28 4.11 -19.04
N TRP A 14 -5.55 4.52 -17.79
CA TRP A 14 -5.64 5.92 -17.41
C TRP A 14 -4.30 6.64 -17.58
N LEU A 15 -3.19 6.04 -17.14
CA LEU A 15 -1.86 6.63 -17.27
C LEU A 15 -1.50 6.86 -18.76
N LEU A 16 -1.80 5.91 -19.64
CA LEU A 16 -1.57 6.05 -21.08
C LEU A 16 -2.35 7.20 -21.72
N THR A 17 -3.45 7.66 -21.09
CA THR A 17 -4.18 8.85 -21.56
C THR A 17 -3.57 10.16 -21.11
N LYS A 18 -2.62 10.15 -20.15
CA LYS A 18 -2.12 11.36 -19.49
C LYS A 18 -0.61 11.55 -19.60
N PHE A 19 0.14 10.46 -19.73
CA PHE A 19 1.60 10.48 -19.64
C PHE A 19 2.21 9.61 -20.73
N GLU A 20 3.43 9.94 -21.12
CA GLU A 20 4.27 9.07 -21.92
C GLU A 20 5.04 8.10 -21.02
N GLN A 21 5.24 6.86 -21.47
CA GLN A 21 5.89 5.82 -20.66
C GLN A 21 7.36 6.10 -20.33
N ASN A 22 8.02 6.99 -21.06
CA ASN A 22 9.38 7.44 -20.80
C ASN A 22 9.49 8.52 -19.71
N GLN A 23 8.38 9.04 -19.22
CA GLN A 23 8.37 10.02 -18.14
C GLN A 23 8.42 9.31 -16.77
N PRO A 24 9.30 9.74 -15.84
CA PRO A 24 9.32 9.16 -14.50
C PRO A 24 8.04 9.52 -13.73
N LEU A 25 7.38 8.50 -13.19
CA LEU A 25 6.21 8.65 -12.36
C LEU A 25 6.54 8.26 -10.92
N TYR A 26 5.96 8.96 -9.96
CA TYR A 26 5.98 8.62 -8.55
C TYR A 26 4.57 8.21 -8.13
N LEU A 27 4.45 7.07 -7.46
CA LEU A 27 3.15 6.52 -7.10
C LEU A 27 3.00 6.46 -5.58
N VAL A 28 1.83 6.82 -5.10
CA VAL A 28 1.46 6.69 -3.69
C VAL A 28 0.20 5.85 -3.59
N GLY A 29 0.24 4.80 -2.76
CA GLY A 29 -0.89 3.90 -2.59
C GLY A 29 -1.28 3.72 -1.13
N HIS A 30 -2.55 3.95 -0.80
CA HIS A 30 -3.10 3.66 0.52
C HIS A 30 -3.76 2.29 0.56
N SER A 31 -3.50 1.53 1.61
CA SER A 31 -4.14 0.23 1.84
C SER A 31 -3.98 -0.70 0.62
N LEU A 32 -5.08 -1.19 0.04
CA LEU A 32 -5.07 -1.98 -1.19
C LEU A 32 -4.44 -1.30 -2.39
N GLY A 33 -4.43 0.04 -2.42
CA GLY A 33 -3.79 0.80 -3.49
C GLY A 33 -2.30 0.46 -3.65
N GLY A 34 -1.60 0.15 -2.57
CA GLY A 34 -0.22 -0.30 -2.64
C GLY A 34 -0.05 -1.68 -3.30
N LEU A 35 -1.01 -2.59 -3.10
CA LEU A 35 -1.02 -3.89 -3.80
C LEU A 35 -1.34 -3.74 -5.29
N VAL A 36 -2.25 -2.82 -5.64
CA VAL A 36 -2.53 -2.46 -7.04
C VAL A 36 -1.28 -1.91 -7.72
N ILE A 37 -0.52 -1.04 -7.05
CA ILE A 37 0.75 -0.51 -7.58
C ILE A 37 1.75 -1.65 -7.81
N ARG A 38 1.91 -2.59 -6.89
CA ARG A 38 2.83 -3.72 -7.06
C ARG A 38 2.45 -4.60 -8.26
N ASP A 39 1.16 -4.94 -8.40
CA ASP A 39 0.67 -5.69 -9.56
C ASP A 39 0.85 -4.89 -10.87
N PHE A 40 0.61 -3.58 -10.83
CA PHE A 40 0.84 -2.69 -11.97
C PHE A 40 2.32 -2.69 -12.41
N LEU A 41 3.26 -2.53 -11.50
CA LEU A 41 4.69 -2.54 -11.79
C LEU A 41 5.16 -3.87 -12.39
N HIS A 42 4.58 -4.98 -11.93
CA HIS A 42 4.88 -6.31 -12.45
C HIS A 42 4.34 -6.51 -13.88
N ARG A 43 3.11 -6.07 -14.14
CA ARG A 43 2.43 -6.26 -15.43
C ARG A 43 2.90 -5.30 -16.52
N TYR A 44 3.30 -4.11 -16.12
CA TYR A 44 3.62 -3.01 -17.04
C TYR A 44 5.03 -2.44 -16.79
N PRO A 45 6.09 -3.27 -16.97
CA PRO A 45 7.47 -2.91 -16.63
C PRO A 45 8.07 -1.81 -17.54
N THR A 46 7.37 -1.40 -18.59
CA THR A 46 7.77 -0.31 -19.46
C THR A 46 7.63 1.08 -18.83
N TRP A 47 6.79 1.21 -17.79
CA TRP A 47 6.66 2.46 -17.07
C TRP A 47 7.88 2.73 -16.18
N GLN A 48 8.40 3.94 -16.25
CA GLN A 48 9.47 4.39 -15.37
C GLN A 48 8.87 4.86 -14.03
N VAL A 49 8.92 3.99 -13.02
CA VAL A 49 8.43 4.31 -11.66
C VAL A 49 9.59 4.14 -10.67
N PRO A 50 10.46 5.16 -10.53
CA PRO A 50 11.64 5.04 -9.68
C PRO A 50 11.32 5.00 -8.19
N ARG A 51 10.20 5.60 -7.75
CA ARG A 51 9.82 5.63 -6.32
C ARG A 51 8.34 5.42 -6.11
N VAL A 52 8.04 4.67 -5.06
CA VAL A 52 6.69 4.37 -4.59
C VAL A 52 6.63 4.59 -3.08
N VAL A 53 5.54 5.17 -2.59
CA VAL A 53 5.24 5.18 -1.15
C VAL A 53 3.91 4.46 -0.91
N THR A 54 3.90 3.57 0.07
CA THR A 54 2.70 2.86 0.51
C THR A 54 2.31 3.27 1.92
N LEU A 55 1.02 3.45 2.13
CA LEU A 55 0.43 3.89 3.40
C LEU A 55 -0.45 2.78 3.94
N GLY A 56 -0.06 2.14 5.04
CA GLY A 56 -0.82 1.06 5.67
C GLY A 56 -1.16 -0.09 4.72
N THR A 57 -0.28 -0.42 3.79
CA THR A 57 -0.51 -1.49 2.80
C THR A 57 -0.10 -2.83 3.39
N PRO A 58 -0.99 -3.85 3.41
CA PRO A 58 -0.67 -5.18 3.88
C PRO A 58 0.10 -5.96 2.81
N HIS A 59 1.41 -5.77 2.75
CA HIS A 59 2.28 -6.40 1.74
C HIS A 59 2.43 -7.92 1.91
N ASN A 60 2.33 -8.41 3.14
CA ASN A 60 2.45 -9.83 3.49
C ASN A 60 1.07 -10.50 3.58
N GLY A 61 0.43 -10.67 2.46
CA GLY A 61 -1.01 -10.91 2.27
C GLY A 61 -1.65 -12.17 2.86
N SER A 62 -0.96 -13.09 3.52
CA SER A 62 -1.56 -14.39 3.88
C SER A 62 -2.53 -14.36 5.07
N LEU A 63 -2.37 -13.43 6.01
CA LEU A 63 -3.27 -13.28 7.16
C LEU A 63 -4.32 -12.18 6.95
N SER A 64 -3.99 -11.18 6.14
CA SER A 64 -4.81 -9.99 5.93
C SER A 64 -5.96 -10.22 4.96
N ALA A 65 -5.83 -11.12 3.99
CA ALA A 65 -6.85 -11.33 2.97
C ALA A 65 -8.23 -11.59 3.56
N ASN A 66 -8.33 -12.57 4.46
CA ASN A 66 -9.58 -12.92 5.12
C ASN A 66 -10.06 -11.84 6.11
N ARG A 67 -9.15 -11.02 6.65
CA ARG A 67 -9.47 -9.93 7.58
C ARG A 67 -9.90 -8.68 6.85
N ILE A 68 -9.20 -8.30 5.79
CA ILE A 68 -9.55 -7.12 4.99
C ILE A 68 -10.93 -7.29 4.36
N VAL A 69 -11.30 -8.48 3.91
CA VAL A 69 -12.65 -8.80 3.45
C VAL A 69 -13.70 -8.59 4.55
N LYS A 70 -13.37 -8.90 5.81
CA LYS A 70 -14.27 -8.69 6.95
C LYS A 70 -14.37 -7.24 7.40
N ILE A 71 -13.28 -6.46 7.24
CA ILE A 71 -13.20 -5.07 7.71
C ILE A 71 -13.78 -4.08 6.70
N LEU A 72 -13.68 -4.37 5.41
CA LEU A 72 -14.12 -3.49 4.33
C LEU A 72 -15.14 -4.19 3.40
N PRO A 73 -16.21 -4.80 3.94
CA PRO A 73 -17.20 -5.52 3.11
C PRO A 73 -17.84 -4.60 2.06
N THR A 74 -17.93 -3.29 2.34
CA THR A 74 -18.52 -2.30 1.45
C THR A 74 -17.57 -1.89 0.31
N PHE A 75 -16.25 -2.02 0.50
CA PHE A 75 -15.25 -1.60 -0.49
C PHE A 75 -14.63 -2.76 -1.28
N ILE A 76 -14.71 -3.98 -0.77
CA ILE A 76 -13.91 -5.11 -1.25
C ILE A 76 -14.77 -6.28 -1.74
N GLY A 77 -15.99 -6.20 -2.00
CA GLY A 77 -16.83 -7.28 -2.56
C GLY A 77 -16.10 -8.62 -2.89
N GLN A 78 -16.81 -9.65 -3.30
CA GLN A 78 -16.31 -11.03 -3.50
C GLN A 78 -15.06 -11.20 -4.39
N SER A 79 -14.63 -10.17 -5.09
CA SER A 79 -13.48 -10.20 -6.02
C SER A 79 -12.11 -10.27 -5.34
N TYR A 80 -12.05 -10.12 -4.01
CA TYR A 80 -10.80 -10.15 -3.27
C TYR A 80 -10.26 -11.58 -3.08
N HIS A 81 -11.12 -12.57 -3.15
CA HIS A 81 -10.73 -13.98 -2.98
C HIS A 81 -9.79 -14.52 -4.06
N HIS A 82 -9.69 -13.89 -5.21
CA HIS A 82 -8.83 -14.31 -6.32
C HIS A 82 -7.56 -13.46 -6.51
N GLY A 83 -7.27 -12.52 -5.64
CA GLY A 83 -6.12 -11.61 -5.79
C GLY A 83 -5.08 -11.69 -4.67
N LEU A 84 -5.36 -12.48 -3.62
CA LEU A 84 -4.53 -12.57 -2.42
C LEU A 84 -4.04 -13.99 -2.14
N ASP A 85 -3.93 -14.82 -3.15
CA ASP A 85 -3.39 -16.19 -3.03
C ASP A 85 -1.89 -16.22 -2.65
N GLY A 86 -1.43 -15.24 -1.86
CA GLY A 86 -0.06 -15.14 -1.37
C GLY A 86 0.97 -14.70 -2.42
N LEU A 87 0.56 -14.49 -3.65
CA LEU A 87 1.43 -14.10 -4.76
C LEU A 87 1.29 -12.59 -5.04
N THR A 88 1.65 -11.78 -4.06
CA THR A 88 1.92 -10.38 -4.38
C THR A 88 3.21 -10.34 -5.21
N ALA A 89 3.10 -9.80 -6.42
CA ALA A 89 4.21 -9.66 -7.33
C ALA A 89 5.43 -9.02 -6.63
N PRO A 90 6.66 -9.50 -6.90
CA PRO A 90 7.86 -8.90 -6.33
C PRO A 90 7.99 -7.46 -6.82
N LEU A 91 8.60 -6.63 -5.98
CA LEU A 91 8.95 -5.26 -6.38
C LEU A 91 10.09 -5.31 -7.40
N PRO A 92 10.00 -4.59 -8.53
CA PRO A 92 11.12 -4.49 -9.47
C PRO A 92 12.34 -3.84 -8.80
N ASN A 93 13.53 -4.32 -9.11
CA ASN A 93 14.79 -3.77 -8.57
C ASN A 93 15.05 -2.31 -8.98
N THR A 94 14.33 -1.81 -9.98
CA THR A 94 14.41 -0.43 -10.48
C THR A 94 13.52 0.54 -9.69
N THR A 95 12.70 0.04 -8.77
CA THR A 95 11.76 0.83 -7.98
C THR A 95 12.14 0.82 -6.51
N SER A 96 12.34 1.98 -5.93
CA SER A 96 12.47 2.14 -4.48
C SER A 96 11.10 2.25 -3.82
N LEU A 97 10.87 1.50 -2.75
CA LEU A 97 9.61 1.52 -2.02
C LEU A 97 9.82 1.98 -0.57
N GLY A 98 9.13 3.06 -0.21
CA GLY A 98 8.94 3.48 1.18
C GLY A 98 7.61 3.00 1.71
N SER A 99 7.58 2.45 2.91
CA SER A 99 6.35 2.00 3.56
C SER A 99 6.11 2.79 4.84
N ILE A 100 4.94 3.43 4.95
CA ILE A 100 4.47 4.10 6.17
C ILE A 100 3.45 3.21 6.85
N ALA A 101 3.73 2.84 8.10
CA ALA A 101 2.81 2.12 8.97
C ALA A 101 2.21 3.04 10.02
N GLY A 102 0.98 2.76 10.45
CA GLY A 102 0.35 3.39 11.60
C GLY A 102 0.37 2.48 12.82
N ASN A 103 0.45 3.08 14.00
CA ASN A 103 0.34 2.34 15.27
C ASN A 103 -0.79 2.85 16.17
N LEU A 104 -1.66 3.72 15.67
CA LEU A 104 -2.81 4.21 16.42
C LEU A 104 -4.05 3.38 16.07
N SER A 105 -4.35 2.40 16.90
CA SER A 105 -5.57 1.59 16.77
C SER A 105 -6.81 2.40 17.12
N ALA A 106 -7.34 3.18 16.18
CA ALA A 106 -8.55 3.97 16.33
C ALA A 106 -9.56 3.67 15.20
N GLY A 107 -10.85 3.77 15.50
CA GLY A 107 -11.92 3.59 14.52
C GLY A 107 -12.56 2.20 14.53
N LEU A 108 -13.29 1.87 13.46
CA LEU A 108 -14.08 0.64 13.32
C LEU A 108 -13.23 -0.64 13.36
N GLY A 109 -11.94 -0.55 13.04
CA GLY A 109 -11.01 -1.67 13.07
C GLY A 109 -10.75 -2.25 14.47
N ARG A 110 -11.05 -1.50 15.54
CA ARG A 110 -10.94 -1.98 16.93
C ARG A 110 -11.80 -3.20 17.23
N VAL A 111 -12.84 -3.42 16.44
CA VAL A 111 -13.78 -4.54 16.59
C VAL A 111 -13.28 -5.81 15.91
N VAL A 112 -12.35 -5.70 14.98
CA VAL A 112 -11.97 -6.79 14.07
C VAL A 112 -10.62 -7.42 14.42
N LEU A 113 -9.73 -6.65 15.02
CA LEU A 113 -8.43 -7.17 15.47
C LEU A 113 -8.55 -7.77 16.87
N PRO A 114 -7.92 -8.92 17.16
CA PRO A 114 -7.88 -9.49 18.51
C PRO A 114 -7.30 -8.46 19.49
N LYS A 115 -7.81 -8.46 20.74
CA LYS A 115 -7.30 -7.56 21.82
C LYS A 115 -5.78 -7.70 22.06
N ASN A 116 -5.20 -8.82 21.65
CA ASN A 116 -3.77 -9.13 21.77
C ASN A 116 -3.02 -8.96 20.44
N ALA A 117 -3.64 -8.34 19.42
CA ALA A 117 -2.94 -8.04 18.18
C ALA A 117 -1.82 -7.04 18.47
N ASN A 118 -0.61 -7.38 18.05
CA ASN A 118 0.55 -6.51 18.05
C ASN A 118 0.21 -5.14 17.44
N GLU A 119 1.12 -4.20 17.51
CA GLU A 119 0.96 -2.85 16.99
C GLU A 119 0.28 -2.82 15.63
N ASN A 120 -0.77 -1.98 15.51
CA ASN A 120 -1.60 -1.89 14.32
C ASN A 120 -2.22 -0.49 14.20
N ASP A 121 -2.67 -0.14 13.00
CA ASP A 121 -3.33 1.12 12.68
C ASP A 121 -4.86 1.09 12.84
N GLY A 122 -5.40 0.02 13.41
CA GLY A 122 -6.83 -0.26 13.52
C GLY A 122 -7.36 -1.18 12.40
N THR A 123 -6.61 -1.45 11.35
CA THR A 123 -7.00 -2.28 10.20
C THR A 123 -5.91 -3.26 9.81
N VAL A 124 -4.67 -2.80 9.72
CA VAL A 124 -3.50 -3.54 9.25
C VAL A 124 -2.49 -3.66 10.39
N LEU A 125 -1.91 -4.84 10.56
CA LEU A 125 -0.82 -5.06 11.51
C LEU A 125 0.46 -4.41 10.98
N LEU A 126 1.28 -3.89 11.88
CA LEU A 126 2.57 -3.30 11.54
C LEU A 126 3.44 -4.30 10.77
N SER A 127 3.50 -5.56 11.21
CA SER A 127 4.25 -6.63 10.53
C SER A 127 3.78 -6.91 9.09
N GLU A 128 2.54 -6.60 8.78
CA GLU A 128 1.97 -6.78 7.44
C GLU A 128 2.42 -5.68 6.46
N THR A 129 2.86 -4.53 6.97
CA THR A 129 3.33 -3.40 6.14
C THR A 129 4.80 -3.52 5.72
N ILE A 130 5.52 -4.51 6.26
CA ILE A 130 6.93 -4.72 5.99
C ILE A 130 7.12 -5.59 4.75
N LEU A 131 7.96 -5.13 3.82
CA LEU A 131 8.37 -5.88 2.64
C LEU A 131 9.87 -6.13 2.70
N PRO A 132 10.39 -7.36 2.49
CA PRO A 132 11.82 -7.68 2.64
C PRO A 132 12.77 -6.77 1.84
N ASN A 133 12.33 -6.31 0.67
CA ASN A 133 13.15 -5.48 -0.24
C ASN A 133 12.71 -4.02 -0.28
N GLN A 134 11.96 -3.55 0.72
CA GLN A 134 11.62 -2.12 0.80
C GLN A 134 12.87 -1.28 1.10
N THR A 135 12.88 -0.08 0.55
CA THR A 135 14.01 0.84 0.71
C THR A 135 14.04 1.42 2.12
N ASP A 136 12.87 1.80 2.64
CA ASP A 136 12.75 2.38 3.99
C ASP A 136 11.35 2.13 4.58
N HIS A 137 11.26 2.20 5.91
CA HIS A 137 10.02 2.00 6.66
C HIS A 137 9.95 2.93 7.84
N ILE A 138 8.81 3.59 8.02
CA ILE A 138 8.57 4.45 9.19
C ILE A 138 7.22 4.15 9.82
N ILE A 139 7.16 4.26 11.15
CA ILE A 139 5.94 4.08 11.93
C ILE A 139 5.50 5.45 12.45
N LEU A 140 4.26 5.81 12.21
CA LEU A 140 3.70 7.07 12.66
C LEU A 140 2.49 6.86 13.57
N PRO A 141 2.24 7.75 14.54
CA PRO A 141 1.08 7.66 15.44
C PRO A 141 -0.21 8.09 14.73
N VAL A 142 -0.63 7.30 13.76
CA VAL A 142 -1.81 7.54 12.92
C VAL A 142 -2.63 6.27 12.77
N SER A 143 -3.95 6.43 12.61
CA SER A 143 -4.86 5.32 12.27
C SER A 143 -4.90 5.09 10.76
N HIS A 144 -5.41 3.94 10.34
CA HIS A 144 -5.49 3.54 8.93
C HIS A 144 -6.11 4.60 8.02
N THR A 145 -7.29 5.07 8.36
CA THR A 145 -7.96 6.14 7.59
C THR A 145 -7.34 7.51 7.85
N GLY A 146 -6.83 7.74 9.06
CA GLY A 146 -6.19 9.00 9.44
C GLY A 146 -4.94 9.31 8.63
N MET A 147 -4.25 8.31 8.10
CA MET A 147 -3.07 8.51 7.25
C MET A 147 -3.34 9.43 6.06
N ILE A 148 -4.54 9.33 5.47
CA ILE A 148 -4.89 10.08 4.24
C ILE A 148 -5.00 11.59 4.51
N PHE A 149 -5.32 11.97 5.74
CA PHE A 149 -5.56 13.36 6.12
C PHE A 149 -4.47 13.94 7.03
N ASN A 150 -3.40 13.19 7.28
CA ASN A 150 -2.38 13.58 8.25
C ASN A 150 -1.23 14.34 7.56
N ASN A 151 -0.98 15.56 8.01
CA ASN A 151 0.07 16.42 7.45
C ASN A 151 1.48 15.84 7.62
N ASN A 152 1.74 15.11 8.71
CA ASN A 152 3.07 14.50 8.91
C ASN A 152 3.28 13.34 7.93
N VAL A 153 2.25 12.53 7.67
CA VAL A 153 2.29 11.52 6.61
C VAL A 153 2.58 12.18 5.26
N ALA A 154 1.88 13.26 4.91
CA ALA A 154 2.11 13.97 3.65
C ALA A 154 3.56 14.52 3.54
N LYS A 155 4.12 15.05 4.62
CA LYS A 155 5.52 15.49 4.66
C LYS A 155 6.49 14.34 4.44
N GLN A 156 6.29 13.20 5.11
CA GLN A 156 7.13 12.01 4.96
C GLN A 156 7.04 11.45 3.53
N VAL A 157 5.85 11.41 2.94
CA VAL A 157 5.68 11.03 1.53
C VAL A 157 6.51 11.93 0.63
N GLY A 158 6.35 13.25 0.74
CA GLY A 158 7.11 14.21 -0.05
C GLY A 158 8.63 14.07 0.13
N TYR A 159 9.05 13.87 1.37
CA TYR A 159 10.47 13.68 1.69
C TYR A 159 11.05 12.42 1.05
N PHE A 160 10.35 11.28 1.17
CA PHE A 160 10.78 10.04 0.52
C PHE A 160 10.85 10.16 -1.00
N LEU A 161 9.84 10.79 -1.62
CA LEU A 161 9.82 10.97 -3.07
C LEU A 161 10.94 11.88 -3.58
N GLN A 162 11.51 12.73 -2.73
CA GLN A 162 12.64 13.59 -3.06
C GLN A 162 13.99 12.96 -2.73
N HIS A 163 14.11 12.26 -1.58
CA HIS A 163 15.38 11.83 -1.01
C HIS A 163 15.61 10.33 -0.99
N ASN A 164 14.60 9.52 -1.33
CA ASN A 164 14.65 8.05 -1.33
C ASN A 164 14.78 7.41 0.07
N HIS A 165 14.50 8.15 1.12
CA HIS A 165 14.37 7.69 2.49
C HIS A 165 13.40 8.60 3.24
N PHE A 166 12.84 8.13 4.36
CA PHE A 166 12.05 8.95 5.26
C PHE A 166 12.95 9.80 6.14
N PHE A 167 12.40 10.86 6.68
CA PHE A 167 13.05 11.62 7.74
C PHE A 167 12.84 10.87 9.06
N HIS A 168 13.91 10.32 9.60
CA HIS A 168 13.96 9.69 10.92
C HIS A 168 14.52 10.70 11.92
N ASP A 169 13.82 10.87 13.07
CA ASP A 169 14.27 11.72 14.19
C ASP A 169 15.42 11.07 14.98
#